data_c241596815176547e38803f440cfde23
#
_entry.id   c241596815176547e38803f440cfde23
#
_cell.length_a   1.000
_cell.length_b   1.000
_cell.length_c   1.000
_cell.angle_alpha   90.00
_cell.angle_beta   90.00
_cell.angle_gamma   90.00
#
_symmetry.space_group_name_H-M   'P 1'
#
loop_
_entity.id
_entity.type
_entity.pdbx_description
1 polymer ?
#
loop_
_entity_poly.entity_id
_entity_poly.type
_entity_poly.pdbx_seq_one_letter_code
_entity_poly.pdbx_strand_id
1 'polypeptide(L)'
;MSVIMPAYNVEQYLAQSVDSVLGSDYPNLELVIVDDGSSDSTFEIAKSYEAKDCRAKALTKVNGGQGIARNYGVEHSSGEYILFVDSDDLISSGYISKAVAEMERDSEVKVVTCRGEFFDGRTGSWRLKTYTQKRLAQRNVFTISSLMRREDFLRVGGFDTTMHNYCEDWALWISILKDGGKVVTLPTVEFFYRVRAGSSRFVGRKYRGELIEVLNRKFPDFFERKLGGRLYSQRSMSKYINPLRNFLFPRRASTSQKFRHLFYFVKAVPRIVGRAVEFDALWNNTPVTITRIDSLPSRHERELAMQSGKVVGYCTQYHFWLWRKCWVVRLKG
;
A
#
# COMPACT_ATOMS: atom_id res chain seq x y z
N MET A 1 25.12 -8.36 4.30
CA MET A 1 23.75 -8.15 3.84
C MET A 1 22.98 -9.43 4.00
N SER A 2 21.72 -9.40 4.50
CA SER A 2 20.91 -10.60 4.72
C SER A 2 19.72 -10.61 3.77
N VAL A 3 19.57 -11.69 3.00
CA VAL A 3 18.35 -12.00 2.27
C VAL A 3 17.52 -12.99 3.09
N ILE A 4 16.27 -12.64 3.37
CA ILE A 4 15.35 -13.47 4.14
C ILE A 4 14.28 -14.00 3.20
N MET A 5 14.16 -15.32 3.11
CA MET A 5 13.23 -15.99 2.20
C MET A 5 12.25 -16.88 3.00
N PRO A 6 11.04 -16.39 3.30
CA PRO A 6 10.01 -17.23 3.91
C PRO A 6 9.50 -18.24 2.89
N ALA A 7 9.33 -19.49 3.28
CA ALA A 7 8.87 -20.58 2.42
C ALA A 7 7.75 -21.38 3.10
N TYR A 8 6.68 -21.69 2.37
CA TYR A 8 5.61 -22.54 2.84
C TYR A 8 4.91 -23.23 1.67
N ASN A 9 5.07 -24.54 1.55
CA ASN A 9 4.51 -25.37 0.48
C ASN A 9 4.82 -24.80 -0.93
N VAL A 10 6.11 -24.67 -1.25
CA VAL A 10 6.64 -24.05 -2.47
C VAL A 10 7.73 -24.88 -3.15
N GLU A 11 7.73 -26.19 -2.96
CA GLU A 11 8.72 -27.12 -3.52
C GLU A 11 8.99 -26.91 -5.02
N GLN A 12 7.94 -26.52 -5.79
CA GLN A 12 8.03 -26.30 -7.23
C GLN A 12 8.81 -25.03 -7.62
N TYR A 13 8.95 -24.05 -6.72
CA TYR A 13 9.46 -22.72 -7.04
C TYR A 13 10.73 -22.37 -6.30
N LEU A 14 10.92 -22.94 -5.11
CA LEU A 14 11.97 -22.57 -4.16
C LEU A 14 13.37 -22.61 -4.79
N ALA A 15 13.70 -23.66 -5.53
CA ALA A 15 15.01 -23.80 -6.15
C ALA A 15 15.36 -22.62 -7.07
N GLN A 16 14.41 -22.21 -7.94
CA GLN A 16 14.63 -21.10 -8.86
C GLN A 16 14.81 -19.78 -8.11
N SER A 17 14.04 -19.57 -7.04
CA SER A 17 14.13 -18.35 -6.21
C SER A 17 15.48 -18.29 -5.47
N VAL A 18 15.92 -19.40 -4.88
CA VAL A 18 17.22 -19.51 -4.22
C VAL A 18 18.37 -19.26 -5.20
N ASP A 19 18.33 -19.89 -6.38
CA ASP A 19 19.34 -19.71 -7.44
C ASP A 19 19.44 -18.24 -7.88
N SER A 20 18.31 -17.52 -7.95
CA SER A 20 18.31 -16.10 -8.31
C SER A 20 19.03 -15.22 -7.27
N VAL A 21 18.91 -15.56 -6.00
CA VAL A 21 19.58 -14.86 -4.89
C VAL A 21 21.07 -15.21 -4.82
N LEU A 22 21.40 -16.50 -4.86
CA LEU A 22 22.80 -16.98 -4.79
C LEU A 22 23.60 -16.61 -6.04
N GLY A 23 22.93 -16.41 -7.17
CA GLY A 23 23.49 -15.87 -8.41
C GLY A 23 23.76 -14.36 -8.40
N SER A 24 23.59 -13.69 -7.25
CA SER A 24 23.91 -12.26 -7.13
C SER A 24 25.39 -11.98 -7.31
N ASP A 25 25.71 -10.86 -7.97
CA ASP A 25 27.07 -10.33 -8.10
C ASP A 25 27.61 -9.68 -6.81
N TYR A 26 26.77 -9.54 -5.77
CA TYR A 26 27.18 -9.01 -4.46
C TYR A 26 27.75 -10.15 -3.58
N PRO A 27 29.07 -10.13 -3.28
CA PRO A 27 29.73 -11.28 -2.69
C PRO A 27 29.41 -11.47 -1.20
N ASN A 28 29.15 -10.39 -0.46
CA ASN A 28 28.99 -10.41 0.99
C ASN A 28 27.51 -10.52 1.39
N LEU A 29 26.85 -11.60 0.98
CA LEU A 29 25.46 -11.90 1.34
C LEU A 29 25.36 -13.20 2.14
N GLU A 30 24.37 -13.29 2.97
CA GLU A 30 23.81 -14.51 3.53
C GLU A 30 22.35 -14.66 3.08
N LEU A 31 21.91 -15.86 2.79
CA LEU A 31 20.53 -16.20 2.48
C LEU A 31 19.97 -17.08 3.60
N VAL A 32 18.95 -16.58 4.31
CA VAL A 32 18.24 -17.32 5.35
C VAL A 32 16.89 -17.75 4.80
N ILE A 33 16.75 -19.04 4.51
CA ILE A 33 15.51 -19.66 4.06
C ILE A 33 14.77 -20.13 5.31
N VAL A 34 13.56 -19.65 5.52
CA VAL A 34 12.73 -20.00 6.69
C VAL A 34 11.52 -20.80 6.22
N ASP A 35 11.58 -22.10 6.42
CA ASP A 35 10.43 -22.98 6.22
C ASP A 35 9.42 -22.76 7.34
N ASP A 36 8.22 -22.32 7.00
CA ASP A 36 7.13 -22.03 7.93
C ASP A 36 6.23 -23.26 8.13
N GLY A 37 6.84 -24.44 8.34
CA GLY A 37 6.16 -25.69 8.62
C GLY A 37 5.50 -26.32 7.39
N SER A 38 6.21 -26.43 6.29
CA SER A 38 5.74 -27.07 5.06
C SER A 38 5.44 -28.55 5.25
N SER A 39 4.52 -29.05 4.44
CA SER A 39 4.16 -30.47 4.37
C SER A 39 4.63 -31.16 3.07
N ASP A 40 5.24 -30.40 2.17
CA ASP A 40 5.87 -30.85 0.93
C ASP A 40 7.41 -30.88 1.08
N SER A 41 8.15 -31.10 0.00
CA SER A 41 9.62 -31.17 0.01
C SER A 41 10.31 -29.79 0.12
N THR A 42 9.62 -28.73 0.53
CA THR A 42 10.18 -27.37 0.63
C THR A 42 11.41 -27.33 1.55
N PHE A 43 11.31 -27.93 2.76
CA PHE A 43 12.42 -27.90 3.73
C PHE A 43 13.62 -28.73 3.27
N GLU A 44 13.40 -29.93 2.67
CA GLU A 44 14.44 -30.77 2.12
C GLU A 44 15.23 -30.06 1.01
N ILE A 45 14.51 -29.32 0.15
CA ILE A 45 15.13 -28.46 -0.88
C ILE A 45 16.00 -27.40 -0.22
N ALA A 46 15.48 -26.67 0.77
CA ALA A 46 16.23 -25.63 1.49
C ALA A 46 17.51 -26.20 2.13
N LYS A 47 17.42 -27.36 2.78
CA LYS A 47 18.57 -28.05 3.36
C LYS A 47 19.62 -28.49 2.33
N SER A 48 19.17 -28.84 1.13
CA SER A 48 20.10 -29.19 0.04
C SER A 48 20.96 -28.00 -0.41
N TYR A 49 20.41 -26.76 -0.36
CA TYR A 49 21.16 -25.54 -0.65
C TYR A 49 22.12 -25.17 0.49
N GLU A 50 21.72 -25.30 1.75
CA GLU A 50 22.63 -25.12 2.89
C GLU A 50 23.85 -26.04 2.82
N ALA A 51 23.68 -27.27 2.34
CA ALA A 51 24.77 -28.20 2.16
C ALA A 51 25.71 -27.87 0.97
N LYS A 52 25.21 -27.11 -0.03
CA LYS A 52 25.96 -26.80 -1.27
C LYS A 52 26.63 -25.44 -1.26
N ASP A 53 26.05 -24.44 -0.57
CA ASP A 53 26.52 -23.05 -0.57
C ASP A 53 26.56 -22.51 0.87
N CYS A 54 27.74 -22.17 1.35
CA CYS A 54 27.98 -21.70 2.71
C CYS A 54 27.25 -20.36 3.03
N ARG A 55 26.76 -19.64 2.02
CA ARG A 55 25.98 -18.45 2.19
C ARG A 55 24.51 -18.76 2.51
N ALA A 56 24.03 -19.97 2.22
CA ALA A 56 22.67 -20.39 2.48
C ALA A 56 22.52 -21.02 3.86
N LYS A 57 21.45 -20.69 4.57
CA LYS A 57 21.05 -21.25 5.85
C LYS A 57 19.57 -21.64 5.80
N ALA A 58 19.26 -22.88 6.16
CA ALA A 58 17.89 -23.39 6.19
C ALA A 58 17.39 -23.55 7.63
N LEU A 59 16.31 -22.87 7.94
CA LEU A 59 15.62 -22.94 9.24
C LEU A 59 14.20 -23.44 9.04
N THR A 60 13.67 -24.15 10.02
CA THR A 60 12.24 -24.52 10.06
C THR A 60 11.61 -24.13 11.37
N LYS A 61 10.30 -23.88 11.35
CA LYS A 61 9.49 -23.55 12.53
C LYS A 61 8.05 -24.01 12.34
N VAL A 62 7.30 -24.05 13.42
CA VAL A 62 5.85 -24.25 13.35
C VAL A 62 5.19 -23.11 12.57
N ASN A 63 4.22 -23.44 11.69
CA ASN A 63 3.55 -22.45 10.84
C ASN A 63 2.98 -21.30 11.67
N GLY A 64 3.33 -20.10 11.28
CA GLY A 64 2.90 -18.86 11.94
C GLY A 64 2.57 -17.73 10.95
N GLY A 65 2.77 -17.97 9.66
CA GLY A 65 2.56 -17.00 8.57
C GLY A 65 3.80 -16.18 8.23
N GLN A 66 3.73 -15.54 7.07
CA GLN A 66 4.87 -14.89 6.42
C GLN A 66 5.57 -13.84 7.29
N GLY A 67 4.82 -13.01 8.01
CA GLY A 67 5.40 -11.96 8.88
C GLY A 67 6.25 -12.55 10.01
N ILE A 68 5.76 -13.63 10.65
CA ILE A 68 6.48 -14.33 11.71
C ILE A 68 7.72 -15.03 11.14
N ALA A 69 7.60 -15.68 9.99
CA ALA A 69 8.74 -16.33 9.33
C ALA A 69 9.83 -15.31 8.94
N ARG A 70 9.45 -14.13 8.43
CA ARG A 70 10.40 -13.06 8.11
C ARG A 70 11.09 -12.50 9.36
N ASN A 71 10.36 -12.25 10.46
CA ASN A 71 10.96 -11.82 11.73
C ASN A 71 11.97 -12.85 12.24
N TYR A 72 11.57 -14.13 12.24
CA TYR A 72 12.43 -15.24 12.66
C TYR A 72 13.71 -15.33 11.82
N GLY A 73 13.62 -15.13 10.51
CA GLY A 73 14.78 -15.09 9.62
C GLY A 73 15.71 -13.90 9.94
N VAL A 74 15.17 -12.72 10.25
CA VAL A 74 15.98 -11.57 10.67
C VAL A 74 16.69 -11.82 12.00
N GLU A 75 16.03 -12.43 12.98
CA GLU A 75 16.63 -12.80 14.27
C GLU A 75 17.83 -13.75 14.13
N HIS A 76 17.82 -14.58 13.08
CA HIS A 76 18.87 -15.58 12.80
C HIS A 76 19.88 -15.15 11.72
N SER A 77 19.94 -13.87 11.40
CA SER A 77 20.80 -13.25 10.41
C SER A 77 21.60 -12.09 11.01
N SER A 78 22.64 -11.62 10.30
CA SER A 78 23.62 -10.66 10.86
C SER A 78 23.87 -9.43 9.99
N GLY A 79 23.44 -9.42 8.73
CA GLY A 79 23.74 -8.36 7.77
C GLY A 79 23.18 -7.00 8.15
N GLU A 80 23.91 -5.95 7.85
CA GLU A 80 23.54 -4.54 8.08
C GLU A 80 22.31 -4.11 7.28
N TYR A 81 22.14 -4.69 6.09
CA TYR A 81 20.98 -4.48 5.23
C TYR A 81 20.13 -5.75 5.16
N ILE A 82 18.83 -5.58 5.02
CA ILE A 82 17.85 -6.66 4.89
C ILE A 82 17.11 -6.52 3.56
N LEU A 83 16.98 -7.63 2.86
CA LEU A 83 16.10 -7.78 1.70
C LEU A 83 15.21 -9.01 1.93
N PHE A 84 13.92 -8.85 1.80
CA PHE A 84 12.98 -9.98 1.77
C PHE A 84 12.75 -10.40 0.32
N VAL A 85 12.81 -11.68 0.04
CA VAL A 85 12.47 -12.26 -1.27
C VAL A 85 11.51 -13.41 -1.04
N ASP A 86 10.32 -13.32 -1.62
CA ASP A 86 9.35 -14.42 -1.51
C ASP A 86 9.84 -15.63 -2.30
N SER A 87 9.61 -16.82 -1.78
CA SER A 87 10.17 -18.11 -2.28
C SER A 87 9.61 -18.58 -3.63
N ASP A 88 8.73 -17.78 -4.23
CA ASP A 88 8.22 -17.97 -5.59
C ASP A 88 8.60 -16.83 -6.55
N ASP A 89 9.29 -15.79 -6.08
CA ASP A 89 9.73 -14.65 -6.87
C ASP A 89 11.22 -14.70 -7.20
N LEU A 90 11.69 -13.83 -8.11
CA LEU A 90 13.09 -13.78 -8.53
C LEU A 90 13.64 -12.36 -8.43
N ILE A 91 14.96 -12.26 -8.25
CA ILE A 91 15.69 -11.01 -8.39
C ILE A 91 16.76 -11.13 -9.49
N SER A 92 17.17 -10.00 -10.08
CA SER A 92 18.31 -10.00 -11.00
C SER A 92 19.62 -10.11 -10.22
N SER A 93 20.66 -10.60 -10.87
CA SER A 93 22.01 -10.73 -10.27
C SER A 93 22.56 -9.40 -9.78
N GLY A 94 22.28 -8.28 -10.44
CA GLY A 94 22.78 -6.95 -10.10
C GLY A 94 21.91 -6.16 -9.10
N TYR A 95 20.82 -6.72 -8.62
CA TYR A 95 19.90 -5.97 -7.74
C TYR A 95 20.55 -5.58 -6.42
N ILE A 96 21.15 -6.54 -5.73
CA ILE A 96 21.71 -6.33 -4.38
C ILE A 96 22.85 -5.31 -4.42
N SER A 97 23.80 -5.46 -5.34
CA SER A 97 24.94 -4.55 -5.47
C SER A 97 24.51 -3.11 -5.74
N LYS A 98 23.57 -2.90 -6.68
CA LYS A 98 23.03 -1.58 -6.97
C LYS A 98 22.29 -0.98 -5.78
N ALA A 99 21.50 -1.80 -5.07
CA ALA A 99 20.71 -1.32 -3.93
C ALA A 99 21.59 -0.96 -2.72
N VAL A 100 22.62 -1.77 -2.42
CA VAL A 100 23.58 -1.47 -1.36
C VAL A 100 24.38 -0.21 -1.69
N ALA A 101 24.85 -0.04 -2.93
CA ALA A 101 25.57 1.15 -3.34
C ALA A 101 24.76 2.45 -3.11
N GLU A 102 23.43 2.43 -3.31
CA GLU A 102 22.56 3.57 -3.02
C GLU A 102 22.43 3.83 -1.51
N MET A 103 22.38 2.78 -0.68
CA MET A 103 22.37 2.91 0.77
C MET A 103 23.68 3.48 1.32
N GLU A 104 24.81 3.06 0.79
CA GLU A 104 26.14 3.52 1.21
C GLU A 104 26.41 4.96 0.78
N ARG A 105 25.91 5.36 -0.40
CA ARG A 105 26.08 6.71 -0.94
C ARG A 105 25.39 7.80 -0.11
N ASP A 106 24.26 7.49 0.54
CA ASP A 106 23.47 8.46 1.29
C ASP A 106 22.82 7.80 2.52
N SER A 107 23.28 8.20 3.70
CA SER A 107 22.77 7.69 5.00
C SER A 107 21.31 8.03 5.27
N GLU A 108 20.74 9.05 4.60
CA GLU A 108 19.33 9.42 4.67
C GLU A 108 18.40 8.44 3.94
N VAL A 109 18.95 7.59 3.06
CA VAL A 109 18.18 6.59 2.34
C VAL A 109 17.75 5.48 3.29
N LYS A 110 16.44 5.33 3.45
CA LYS A 110 15.81 4.31 4.30
C LYS A 110 15.38 3.07 3.52
N VAL A 111 15.02 3.25 2.25
CA VAL A 111 14.51 2.19 1.40
C VAL A 111 15.06 2.35 -0.02
N VAL A 112 15.58 1.27 -0.59
CA VAL A 112 15.86 1.17 -2.03
C VAL A 112 14.92 0.14 -2.63
N THR A 113 14.14 0.56 -3.62
CA THR A 113 13.23 -0.29 -4.38
C THR A 113 13.62 -0.29 -5.86
N CYS A 114 12.98 -1.10 -6.68
CA CYS A 114 13.28 -1.22 -8.10
C CYS A 114 12.00 -1.30 -8.94
N ARG A 115 12.15 -1.32 -10.26
CA ARG A 115 11.06 -1.72 -11.16
C ARG A 115 10.90 -3.23 -11.13
N GLY A 116 9.67 -3.68 -11.31
CA GLY A 116 9.35 -5.10 -11.37
C GLY A 116 8.68 -5.49 -12.67
N GLU A 117 8.71 -6.78 -12.97
CA GLU A 117 7.94 -7.40 -14.05
C GLU A 117 7.18 -8.62 -13.54
N PHE A 118 6.12 -8.95 -14.24
CA PHE A 118 5.38 -10.18 -14.02
C PHE A 118 5.93 -11.28 -14.91
N PHE A 119 5.95 -12.52 -14.41
CA PHE A 119 6.29 -13.70 -15.19
C PHE A 119 5.40 -14.90 -14.85
N ASP A 120 5.54 -16.01 -15.59
CA ASP A 120 4.66 -17.17 -15.58
C ASP A 120 3.23 -16.85 -16.06
N GLY A 121 2.23 -16.98 -15.21
CA GLY A 121 0.82 -16.86 -15.59
C GLY A 121 0.42 -15.49 -16.16
N ARG A 122 1.32 -14.53 -16.17
CA ARG A 122 1.17 -13.22 -16.78
C ARG A 122 2.54 -12.60 -17.03
N THR A 123 2.70 -11.87 -18.14
CA THR A 123 3.92 -11.11 -18.45
C THR A 123 3.68 -9.61 -18.44
N GLY A 124 4.75 -8.82 -18.43
CA GLY A 124 4.75 -7.37 -18.58
C GLY A 124 5.11 -6.59 -17.32
N SER A 125 5.30 -5.30 -17.49
CA SER A 125 5.82 -4.43 -16.44
C SER A 125 4.88 -4.30 -15.24
N TRP A 126 5.41 -4.48 -14.05
CA TRP A 126 4.73 -4.10 -12.82
C TRP A 126 4.99 -2.62 -12.50
N ARG A 127 4.06 -1.79 -12.90
CA ARG A 127 4.17 -0.33 -12.70
C ARG A 127 3.85 0.06 -11.26
N LEU A 128 4.85 0.06 -10.40
CA LEU A 128 4.75 0.65 -9.07
C LEU A 128 4.65 2.19 -9.19
N LYS A 129 3.94 2.80 -8.25
CA LYS A 129 3.84 4.27 -8.21
C LYS A 129 5.05 4.83 -7.48
N THR A 130 5.62 5.94 -8.02
CA THR A 130 6.68 6.68 -7.34
C THR A 130 6.29 7.00 -5.90
N TYR A 131 7.20 6.78 -4.98
CA TYR A 131 7.00 7.06 -3.57
C TYR A 131 6.71 8.54 -3.32
N THR A 132 5.75 8.79 -2.49
CA THR A 132 5.57 9.99 -1.65
C THR A 132 4.85 9.54 -0.38
N GLN A 133 5.09 10.19 0.76
CA GLN A 133 4.37 9.86 1.99
C GLN A 133 2.83 9.88 1.80
N LYS A 134 2.32 10.81 0.99
CA LYS A 134 0.89 10.88 0.67
C LYS A 134 0.41 9.66 -0.12
N ARG A 135 1.22 9.15 -1.07
CA ARG A 135 0.87 7.92 -1.79
C ARG A 135 0.98 6.70 -0.91
N LEU A 136 2.00 6.63 -0.04
CA LEU A 136 2.14 5.57 0.94
C LEU A 136 0.93 5.54 1.89
N ALA A 137 0.41 6.68 2.32
CA ALA A 137 -0.82 6.75 3.10
C ALA A 137 -2.08 6.27 2.34
N GLN A 138 -2.06 6.22 1.02
CA GLN A 138 -3.21 5.80 0.20
C GLN A 138 -3.15 4.33 -0.20
N ARG A 139 -1.95 3.76 -0.31
CA ARG A 139 -1.70 2.38 -0.77
C ARG A 139 -0.27 1.96 -0.49
N ASN A 140 -0.02 0.66 -0.46
CA ASN A 140 1.33 0.16 -0.59
C ASN A 140 1.91 0.56 -1.96
N VAL A 141 3.11 1.14 -1.96
CA VAL A 141 3.83 1.62 -3.15
C VAL A 141 5.13 0.86 -3.39
N PHE A 142 5.44 -0.10 -2.54
CA PHE A 142 6.64 -0.95 -2.60
C PHE A 142 6.28 -2.41 -2.85
N THR A 143 7.26 -3.17 -3.32
CA THR A 143 7.28 -4.62 -3.15
C THR A 143 7.88 -4.96 -1.79
N ILE A 144 7.62 -6.13 -1.26
CA ILE A 144 8.32 -6.61 -0.08
C ILE A 144 9.82 -6.72 -0.35
N SER A 145 10.20 -7.05 -1.58
CA SER A 145 11.58 -7.14 -2.05
C SER A 145 12.18 -5.76 -2.31
N SER A 146 12.15 -4.90 -1.28
CA SER A 146 12.85 -3.61 -1.24
C SER A 146 13.88 -3.64 -0.11
N LEU A 147 15.09 -3.15 -0.40
CA LEU A 147 16.22 -3.12 0.56
C LEU A 147 15.98 -2.08 1.63
N MET A 148 16.30 -2.41 2.88
CA MET A 148 16.24 -1.51 4.03
C MET A 148 17.41 -1.74 4.98
N ARG A 149 17.67 -0.78 5.89
CA ARG A 149 18.63 -0.95 6.98
C ARG A 149 18.06 -1.87 8.04
N ARG A 150 18.88 -2.77 8.57
CA ARG A 150 18.52 -3.61 9.73
C ARG A 150 18.12 -2.77 10.93
N GLU A 151 18.85 -1.70 11.22
CA GLU A 151 18.54 -0.81 12.34
C GLU A 151 17.13 -0.21 12.26
N ASP A 152 16.69 0.20 11.06
CA ASP A 152 15.35 0.74 10.86
C ASP A 152 14.27 -0.33 11.05
N PHE A 153 14.52 -1.55 10.57
CA PHE A 153 13.62 -2.70 10.79
C PHE A 153 13.46 -3.02 12.28
N LEU A 154 14.59 -3.12 13.01
CA LEU A 154 14.56 -3.43 14.43
C LEU A 154 13.94 -2.28 15.25
N ARG A 155 14.25 -1.03 14.93
CA ARG A 155 13.68 0.16 15.58
C ARG A 155 12.16 0.22 15.51
N VAL A 156 11.55 -0.27 14.44
CA VAL A 156 10.08 -0.30 14.30
C VAL A 156 9.43 -1.59 14.82
N GLY A 157 10.23 -2.54 15.34
CA GLY A 157 9.78 -3.81 15.91
C GLY A 157 9.47 -4.89 14.86
N GLY A 158 9.97 -4.74 13.63
CA GLY A 158 9.77 -5.72 12.56
C GLY A 158 8.34 -5.76 12.02
N PHE A 159 7.96 -6.93 11.49
CA PHE A 159 6.57 -7.17 11.06
C PHE A 159 5.66 -7.34 12.26
N ASP A 160 4.49 -6.72 12.19
CA ASP A 160 3.43 -6.87 13.18
C ASP A 160 2.78 -8.26 13.05
N THR A 161 3.08 -9.14 14.01
CA THR A 161 2.57 -10.52 14.02
C THR A 161 1.07 -10.63 14.31
N THR A 162 0.41 -9.55 14.72
CA THR A 162 -1.04 -9.51 14.88
C THR A 162 -1.78 -9.26 13.57
N MET A 163 -1.05 -8.83 12.52
CA MET A 163 -1.59 -8.66 11.18
C MET A 163 -1.53 -9.98 10.41
N HIS A 164 -2.41 -10.92 10.79
CA HIS A 164 -2.51 -12.19 10.07
C HIS A 164 -2.99 -11.94 8.64
N ASN A 165 -2.19 -12.44 7.69
CA ASN A 165 -2.59 -12.68 6.31
C ASN A 165 -2.71 -11.51 5.34
N TYR A 166 -2.24 -10.29 5.50
CA TYR A 166 -2.19 -9.34 4.34
C TYR A 166 -1.78 -7.92 4.74
N CYS A 167 -0.87 -7.38 3.94
CA CYS A 167 -0.38 -6.02 3.98
C CYS A 167 0.42 -5.67 5.25
N GLU A 168 1.01 -6.66 5.90
CA GLU A 168 2.02 -6.49 6.94
C GLU A 168 3.22 -5.69 6.39
N ASP A 169 3.51 -5.87 5.09
CA ASP A 169 4.49 -5.09 4.35
C ASP A 169 4.12 -3.59 4.28
N TRP A 170 2.85 -3.26 4.02
CA TRP A 170 2.43 -1.87 4.01
C TRP A 170 2.53 -1.20 5.38
N ALA A 171 2.21 -1.92 6.46
CA ALA A 171 2.39 -1.44 7.82
C ALA A 171 3.86 -1.22 8.16
N LEU A 172 4.76 -2.13 7.74
CA LEU A 172 6.20 -1.99 7.89
C LEU A 172 6.71 -0.71 7.18
N TRP A 173 6.34 -0.51 5.92
CA TRP A 173 6.76 0.67 5.16
C TRP A 173 6.25 1.98 5.76
N ILE A 174 5.01 2.00 6.28
CA ILE A 174 4.51 3.15 7.02
C ILE A 174 5.34 3.37 8.29
N SER A 175 5.63 2.33 9.06
CA SER A 175 6.40 2.43 10.29
C SER A 175 7.79 3.02 10.06
N ILE A 176 8.49 2.61 9.00
CA ILE A 176 9.83 3.11 8.64
C ILE A 176 9.78 4.57 8.13
N LEU A 177 8.76 4.93 7.35
CA LEU A 177 8.73 6.16 6.55
C LEU A 177 7.74 7.23 7.03
N LYS A 178 6.94 6.97 8.07
CA LYS A 178 5.89 7.92 8.55
C LYS A 178 6.44 9.25 9.02
N ASP A 179 7.65 9.27 9.54
CA ASP A 179 8.31 10.45 10.07
C ASP A 179 9.36 11.05 9.11
N GLY A 180 9.51 10.49 7.91
CA GLY A 180 10.41 10.95 6.88
C GLY A 180 11.36 9.85 6.39
N GLY A 181 12.39 10.25 5.66
CA GLY A 181 13.39 9.38 5.05
C GLY A 181 13.34 9.39 3.53
N LYS A 182 14.50 9.22 2.91
CA LYS A 182 14.64 9.15 1.45
C LYS A 182 14.34 7.73 0.96
N VAL A 183 13.79 7.66 -0.23
CA VAL A 183 13.55 6.41 -0.95
C VAL A 183 14.14 6.53 -2.33
N VAL A 184 15.00 5.60 -2.70
CA VAL A 184 15.56 5.49 -4.03
C VAL A 184 14.80 4.41 -4.81
N THR A 185 14.46 4.69 -6.05
CA THR A 185 13.89 3.71 -6.97
C THR A 185 14.89 3.48 -8.11
N LEU A 186 15.47 2.30 -8.18
CA LEU A 186 16.34 1.92 -9.26
C LEU A 186 15.58 1.99 -10.60
N PRO A 187 16.19 2.56 -11.66
CA PRO A 187 15.51 2.75 -12.94
C PRO A 187 15.33 1.45 -13.73
N THR A 188 16.02 0.40 -13.34
CA THR A 188 16.07 -0.92 -14.00
C THR A 188 15.07 -1.89 -13.38
N VAL A 189 14.72 -2.94 -14.13
CA VAL A 189 13.91 -4.07 -13.65
C VAL A 189 14.85 -5.02 -12.94
N GLU A 190 14.65 -5.16 -11.64
CA GLU A 190 15.49 -6.01 -10.79
C GLU A 190 14.65 -7.06 -10.01
N PHE A 191 13.32 -6.99 -10.08
CA PHE A 191 12.42 -7.88 -9.38
C PHE A 191 11.40 -8.49 -10.35
N PHE A 192 11.19 -9.80 -10.26
CA PHE A 192 10.28 -10.55 -11.09
C PHE A 192 9.24 -11.25 -10.20
N TYR A 193 7.99 -10.81 -10.33
CA TYR A 193 6.85 -11.33 -9.57
C TYR A 193 6.19 -12.48 -10.31
N ARG A 194 6.16 -13.66 -9.70
CA ARG A 194 5.48 -14.82 -10.24
C ARG A 194 3.98 -14.72 -10.08
N VAL A 195 3.27 -14.88 -11.18
CA VAL A 195 1.79 -14.94 -11.17
C VAL A 195 1.35 -16.39 -11.26
N ARG A 196 0.78 -16.92 -10.18
CA ARG A 196 0.28 -18.29 -10.10
C ARG A 196 -1.14 -18.36 -9.56
N ALA A 197 -1.84 -19.47 -9.83
CA ALA A 197 -3.11 -19.77 -9.20
C ALA A 197 -2.91 -19.95 -7.68
N GLY A 198 -3.84 -19.43 -6.87
CA GLY A 198 -3.72 -19.52 -5.40
C GLY A 198 -2.81 -18.49 -4.75
N SER A 199 -2.25 -17.53 -5.49
CA SER A 199 -1.47 -16.43 -4.93
C SER A 199 -2.25 -15.70 -3.82
N SER A 200 -1.58 -15.40 -2.70
CA SER A 200 -2.10 -14.66 -1.52
C SER A 200 -2.80 -13.34 -1.87
N ARG A 201 -2.41 -12.73 -2.99
CA ARG A 201 -3.04 -11.50 -3.52
C ARG A 201 -4.56 -11.62 -3.76
N PHE A 202 -5.07 -12.80 -4.09
CA PHE A 202 -6.51 -13.02 -4.31
C PHE A 202 -7.27 -13.16 -2.98
N VAL A 203 -6.64 -13.76 -1.98
CA VAL A 203 -7.21 -13.97 -0.66
C VAL A 203 -7.30 -12.65 0.11
N GLY A 204 -6.29 -11.77 0.00
CA GLY A 204 -6.22 -10.46 0.69
C GLY A 204 -7.36 -9.49 0.37
N ARG A 205 -8.09 -9.72 -0.73
CA ARG A 205 -9.26 -8.88 -1.06
C ARG A 205 -10.41 -9.05 -0.05
N LYS A 206 -10.57 -10.22 0.54
CA LYS A 206 -11.65 -10.54 1.50
C LYS A 206 -11.47 -9.78 2.81
N TYR A 207 -10.23 -9.58 3.25
CA TYR A 207 -9.88 -8.97 4.55
C TYR A 207 -9.54 -7.48 4.48
N ARG A 208 -9.81 -6.85 3.33
CA ARG A 208 -9.42 -5.45 3.09
C ARG A 208 -10.03 -4.44 4.08
N GLY A 209 -11.25 -4.67 4.55
CA GLY A 209 -11.92 -3.81 5.54
C GLY A 209 -11.21 -3.85 6.89
N GLU A 210 -10.93 -5.05 7.36
CA GLU A 210 -10.23 -5.31 8.61
C GLU A 210 -8.81 -4.70 8.61
N LEU A 211 -8.07 -4.91 7.53
CA LEU A 211 -6.77 -4.28 7.32
C LEU A 211 -6.82 -2.76 7.50
N ILE A 212 -7.80 -2.10 6.87
CA ILE A 212 -7.92 -0.63 6.95
C ILE A 212 -8.17 -0.19 8.39
N GLU A 213 -8.97 -0.94 9.15
CA GLU A 213 -9.20 -0.64 10.56
C GLU A 213 -7.93 -0.83 11.42
N VAL A 214 -7.17 -1.89 11.17
CA VAL A 214 -5.87 -2.12 11.84
C VAL A 214 -4.90 -0.99 11.53
N LEU A 215 -4.75 -0.61 10.27
CA LEU A 215 -3.88 0.51 9.86
C LEU A 215 -4.31 1.84 10.48
N ASN A 216 -5.61 2.14 10.52
CA ASN A 216 -6.11 3.36 11.16
C ASN A 216 -5.83 3.40 12.67
N ARG A 217 -5.92 2.26 13.35
CA ARG A 217 -5.61 2.15 14.77
C ARG A 217 -4.12 2.32 15.05
N LYS A 218 -3.28 1.75 14.18
CA LYS A 218 -1.82 1.77 14.33
C LYS A 218 -1.20 3.11 13.95
N PHE A 219 -1.76 3.81 12.94
CA PHE A 219 -1.15 5.02 12.34
C PHE A 219 -2.12 6.22 12.25
N PRO A 220 -2.88 6.56 13.32
CA PRO A 220 -3.89 7.61 13.24
C PRO A 220 -3.31 8.97 12.85
N ASP A 221 -2.16 9.36 13.46
CA ASP A 221 -1.51 10.63 13.20
C ASP A 221 -0.91 10.74 11.80
N PHE A 222 -0.38 9.63 11.28
CA PHE A 222 0.14 9.59 9.92
C PHE A 222 -0.98 9.83 8.91
N PHE A 223 -2.12 9.17 9.06
CA PHE A 223 -3.26 9.38 8.18
C PHE A 223 -3.88 10.77 8.35
N GLU A 224 -3.95 11.30 9.58
CA GLU A 224 -4.39 12.67 9.80
C GLU A 224 -3.49 13.67 9.05
N ARG A 225 -2.17 13.58 9.22
CA ARG A 225 -1.20 14.47 8.53
C ARG A 225 -1.25 14.36 7.01
N LYS A 226 -1.42 13.13 6.45
CA LYS A 226 -1.28 12.91 4.99
C LYS A 226 -2.59 12.89 4.23
N LEU A 227 -3.71 12.56 4.89
CA LEU A 227 -5.03 12.42 4.27
C LEU A 227 -6.07 13.39 4.86
N GLY A 228 -5.73 14.12 5.92
CA GLY A 228 -6.67 14.97 6.66
C GLY A 228 -7.73 14.17 7.41
N GLY A 229 -7.43 12.94 7.83
CA GLY A 229 -8.31 12.02 8.53
C GLY A 229 -7.97 10.57 8.24
N ARG A 230 -8.83 9.67 8.70
CA ARG A 230 -8.63 8.23 8.58
C ARG A 230 -8.54 7.71 7.13
N LEU A 231 -7.91 6.57 6.96
CA LEU A 231 -7.96 5.81 5.72
C LEU A 231 -9.32 5.09 5.60
N TYR A 232 -10.07 5.31 4.52
CA TYR A 232 -11.37 4.66 4.29
C TYR A 232 -11.28 3.52 3.27
N SER A 233 -10.38 3.62 2.29
CA SER A 233 -10.14 2.55 1.34
C SER A 233 -8.77 2.69 0.69
N GLN A 234 -8.26 1.58 0.17
CA GLN A 234 -7.12 1.63 -0.72
C GLN A 234 -7.46 2.44 -1.99
N ARG A 235 -6.45 3.02 -2.63
CA ARG A 235 -6.56 3.71 -3.92
C ARG A 235 -7.27 5.06 -3.86
N SER A 236 -6.96 5.84 -2.84
CA SER A 236 -7.26 7.27 -2.81
C SER A 236 -8.71 7.70 -2.50
N MET A 237 -9.60 6.81 -2.09
CA MET A 237 -10.94 7.25 -1.65
C MET A 237 -10.84 8.20 -0.45
N SER A 238 -9.92 7.95 0.49
CA SER A 238 -9.72 8.80 1.68
C SER A 238 -9.39 10.25 1.33
N LYS A 239 -8.69 10.52 0.23
CA LYS A 239 -8.39 11.89 -0.21
C LYS A 239 -9.64 12.67 -0.65
N TYR A 240 -10.75 11.99 -0.91
CA TYR A 240 -12.04 12.60 -1.22
C TYR A 240 -12.98 12.62 -0.03
N ILE A 241 -13.01 11.51 0.74
CA ILE A 241 -13.87 11.36 1.91
C ILE A 241 -13.45 12.32 3.03
N ASN A 242 -12.15 12.41 3.34
CA ASN A 242 -11.68 13.25 4.43
C ASN A 242 -11.94 14.75 4.20
N PRO A 243 -11.65 15.34 3.02
CA PRO A 243 -12.05 16.72 2.75
C PRO A 243 -13.56 16.93 2.84
N LEU A 244 -14.36 15.97 2.35
CA LEU A 244 -15.82 16.02 2.47
C LEU A 244 -16.25 16.00 3.94
N ARG A 245 -15.73 15.06 4.74
CA ARG A 245 -16.02 14.98 6.17
C ARG A 245 -15.60 16.25 6.92
N ASN A 246 -14.41 16.77 6.65
CA ASN A 246 -13.90 17.98 7.30
C ASN A 246 -14.67 19.24 6.88
N PHE A 247 -15.27 19.22 5.69
CA PHE A 247 -16.20 20.26 5.25
C PHE A 247 -17.56 20.16 5.97
N LEU A 248 -18.12 18.95 6.06
CA LEU A 248 -19.43 18.70 6.69
C LEU A 248 -19.38 18.79 8.22
N PHE A 249 -18.22 18.41 8.82
CA PHE A 249 -18.00 18.39 10.27
C PHE A 249 -16.69 19.10 10.61
N PRO A 250 -16.62 20.43 10.52
CA PRO A 250 -15.38 21.17 10.73
C PRO A 250 -14.91 21.09 12.18
N ARG A 251 -13.80 20.37 12.41
CA ARG A 251 -13.06 20.45 13.67
C ARG A 251 -12.20 21.72 13.62
N ARG A 252 -12.65 22.83 14.24
CA ARG A 252 -11.91 24.09 14.43
C ARG A 252 -10.99 24.48 13.25
N ALA A 253 -11.54 24.64 12.05
CA ALA A 253 -10.74 24.99 10.87
C ALA A 253 -10.75 26.50 10.60
N SER A 254 -9.58 27.06 10.21
CA SER A 254 -9.48 28.45 9.74
C SER A 254 -10.28 28.65 8.42
N THR A 255 -10.65 29.90 8.11
CA THR A 255 -11.43 30.25 6.91
C THR A 255 -10.75 29.77 5.61
N SER A 256 -9.43 29.85 5.51
CA SER A 256 -8.68 29.38 4.35
C SER A 256 -8.73 27.85 4.17
N GLN A 257 -8.79 27.10 5.28
CA GLN A 257 -8.96 25.64 5.23
C GLN A 257 -10.39 25.27 4.80
N LYS A 258 -11.42 26.03 5.19
CA LYS A 258 -12.80 25.82 4.74
C LYS A 258 -12.94 25.95 3.22
N PHE A 259 -12.30 26.94 2.59
CA PHE A 259 -12.28 27.07 1.13
C PHE A 259 -11.52 25.93 0.42
N ARG A 260 -10.42 25.46 0.97
CA ARG A 260 -9.73 24.25 0.46
C ARG A 260 -10.63 23.01 0.54
N HIS A 261 -11.34 22.83 1.63
CA HIS A 261 -12.26 21.71 1.83
C HIS A 261 -13.44 21.77 0.85
N LEU A 262 -13.99 22.96 0.58
CA LEU A 262 -15.03 23.18 -0.43
C LEU A 262 -14.57 22.80 -1.84
N PHE A 263 -13.35 23.18 -2.23
CA PHE A 263 -12.79 22.85 -3.54
C PHE A 263 -12.61 21.34 -3.73
N TYR A 264 -12.17 20.64 -2.69
CA TYR A 264 -12.07 19.17 -2.72
C TYR A 264 -13.42 18.48 -2.64
N PHE A 265 -14.40 19.07 -1.97
CA PHE A 265 -15.79 18.61 -1.94
C PHE A 265 -16.40 18.55 -3.34
N VAL A 266 -16.33 19.64 -4.09
CA VAL A 266 -16.83 19.71 -5.47
C VAL A 266 -16.18 18.66 -6.38
N LYS A 267 -14.92 18.28 -6.13
CA LYS A 267 -14.22 17.20 -6.86
C LYS A 267 -14.53 15.81 -6.36
N ALA A 268 -14.94 15.63 -5.10
CA ALA A 268 -15.15 14.34 -4.46
C ALA A 268 -16.55 13.77 -4.65
N VAL A 269 -17.56 14.63 -4.58
CA VAL A 269 -18.98 14.25 -4.71
C VAL A 269 -19.26 13.31 -5.87
N PRO A 270 -18.77 13.55 -7.10
CA PRO A 270 -19.10 12.68 -8.23
C PRO A 270 -18.49 11.29 -8.21
N ARG A 271 -17.42 11.08 -7.43
CA ARG A 271 -16.75 9.77 -7.34
C ARG A 271 -17.29 8.92 -6.18
N ILE A 272 -17.78 9.57 -5.13
CA ILE A 272 -18.40 8.90 -3.98
C ILE A 272 -19.83 8.51 -4.33
N VAL A 273 -20.53 9.39 -5.03
CA VAL A 273 -21.96 9.29 -5.34
C VAL A 273 -22.21 8.71 -6.75
N GLY A 274 -21.20 8.30 -7.48
CA GLY A 274 -21.33 7.82 -8.87
C GLY A 274 -22.32 6.65 -9.07
N ARG A 275 -22.82 6.06 -7.97
CA ARG A 275 -23.85 5.01 -7.95
C ARG A 275 -25.07 5.36 -7.07
N ALA A 276 -24.98 6.39 -6.25
CA ALA A 276 -26.11 6.81 -5.41
C ALA A 276 -26.92 7.88 -6.16
N VAL A 277 -28.25 7.79 -6.02
CA VAL A 277 -29.18 8.77 -6.59
C VAL A 277 -29.43 9.90 -5.61
N GLU A 278 -29.27 9.63 -4.31
CA GLU A 278 -29.51 10.56 -3.22
C GLU A 278 -28.66 10.22 -1.99
N PHE A 279 -28.25 11.24 -1.22
CA PHE A 279 -27.57 11.07 0.05
C PHE A 279 -27.75 12.29 0.97
N ASP A 280 -27.72 12.05 2.27
CA ASP A 280 -27.82 13.09 3.29
C ASP A 280 -26.47 13.71 3.64
N ALA A 281 -26.46 15.00 3.93
CA ALA A 281 -25.28 15.77 4.28
C ALA A 281 -25.61 16.91 5.26
N LEU A 282 -24.59 17.62 5.73
CA LEU A 282 -24.74 18.88 6.45
C LEU A 282 -24.13 20.02 5.63
N TRP A 283 -24.89 21.06 5.43
CA TRP A 283 -24.47 22.30 4.79
C TRP A 283 -24.53 23.45 5.81
N ASN A 284 -23.37 23.99 6.19
CA ASN A 284 -23.28 25.01 7.27
C ASN A 284 -24.02 24.59 8.55
N ASN A 285 -23.82 23.35 9.00
CA ASN A 285 -24.49 22.69 10.13
C ASN A 285 -26.01 22.47 9.96
N THR A 286 -26.57 22.72 8.79
CA THR A 286 -27.96 22.42 8.49
C THR A 286 -28.08 21.12 7.74
N PRO A 287 -28.95 20.17 8.17
CA PRO A 287 -29.17 18.93 7.44
C PRO A 287 -29.69 19.21 6.02
N VAL A 288 -29.08 18.59 5.03
CA VAL A 288 -29.47 18.70 3.62
C VAL A 288 -29.52 17.33 2.97
N THR A 289 -30.35 17.18 1.96
CA THR A 289 -30.37 16.06 1.04
C THR A 289 -29.80 16.48 -0.30
N ILE A 290 -28.87 15.72 -0.84
CA ILE A 290 -28.27 15.94 -2.15
C ILE A 290 -28.78 14.88 -3.12
N THR A 291 -29.57 15.32 -4.10
CA THR A 291 -30.21 14.42 -5.07
C THR A 291 -29.64 14.63 -6.47
N ARG A 292 -29.42 13.56 -7.19
CA ARG A 292 -29.04 13.60 -8.60
C ARG A 292 -30.24 13.97 -9.46
N ILE A 293 -30.03 14.89 -10.42
CA ILE A 293 -31.01 15.28 -11.41
C ILE A 293 -30.48 15.05 -12.83
N ASP A 294 -31.35 14.73 -13.76
CA ASP A 294 -30.97 14.38 -15.12
C ASP A 294 -30.46 15.56 -15.94
N SER A 295 -31.03 16.75 -15.67
CA SER A 295 -30.59 17.99 -16.31
C SER A 295 -30.60 19.14 -15.31
N LEU A 296 -29.74 20.15 -15.56
CA LEU A 296 -29.75 21.36 -14.78
C LEU A 296 -30.99 22.21 -15.19
N PRO A 297 -31.85 22.60 -14.24
CA PRO A 297 -32.98 23.53 -14.52
C PRO A 297 -32.45 24.82 -15.11
N SER A 298 -33.33 25.55 -15.82
CA SER A 298 -33.05 26.87 -16.36
C SER A 298 -32.59 27.85 -15.24
N ARG A 299 -31.94 28.93 -15.61
CA ARG A 299 -31.50 29.94 -14.63
C ARG A 299 -32.67 30.47 -13.79
N HIS A 300 -33.80 30.74 -14.43
CA HIS A 300 -35.02 31.24 -13.77
C HIS A 300 -35.60 30.24 -12.77
N GLU A 301 -35.71 28.95 -13.16
CA GLU A 301 -36.20 27.90 -12.26
C GLU A 301 -35.29 27.69 -11.05
N ARG A 302 -33.99 27.81 -11.23
CA ARG A 302 -33.02 27.70 -10.12
C ARG A 302 -33.16 28.89 -9.14
N GLU A 303 -33.31 30.10 -9.65
CA GLU A 303 -33.49 31.28 -8.83
C GLU A 303 -34.81 31.21 -8.02
N LEU A 304 -35.89 30.78 -8.62
CA LEU A 304 -37.19 30.55 -7.93
C LEU A 304 -37.05 29.43 -6.86
N ALA A 305 -36.42 28.35 -7.19
CA ALA A 305 -36.21 27.24 -6.25
C ALA A 305 -35.35 27.65 -5.05
N MET A 306 -34.32 28.47 -5.25
CA MET A 306 -33.49 29.00 -4.16
C MET A 306 -34.24 30.03 -3.32
N GLN A 307 -35.11 30.87 -3.92
CA GLN A 307 -35.96 31.82 -3.21
C GLN A 307 -36.99 31.12 -2.32
N SER A 308 -37.43 29.90 -2.66
CA SER A 308 -38.35 29.13 -1.81
C SER A 308 -37.72 28.70 -0.46
N GLY A 309 -36.44 28.89 -0.28
CA GLY A 309 -35.68 28.48 0.90
C GLY A 309 -35.48 26.97 1.06
N LYS A 310 -36.07 26.13 0.19
CA LYS A 310 -35.96 24.65 0.24
C LYS A 310 -34.73 24.11 -0.50
N VAL A 311 -34.16 24.89 -1.41
CA VAL A 311 -32.98 24.56 -2.20
C VAL A 311 -31.84 25.48 -1.83
N VAL A 312 -30.71 24.90 -1.45
CA VAL A 312 -29.49 25.62 -1.05
C VAL A 312 -28.56 25.89 -2.22
N GLY A 313 -28.64 25.04 -3.25
CA GLY A 313 -27.80 25.21 -4.43
C GLY A 313 -27.91 24.08 -5.46
N TYR A 314 -27.23 24.31 -6.57
CA TYR A 314 -27.10 23.36 -7.66
C TYR A 314 -25.63 23.20 -8.00
N CYS A 315 -25.24 21.99 -8.36
CA CYS A 315 -23.88 21.67 -8.80
C CYS A 315 -23.91 20.92 -10.14
N THR A 316 -23.01 21.29 -11.04
CA THR A 316 -22.83 20.57 -12.32
C THR A 316 -21.41 20.06 -12.42
N GLN A 317 -21.27 18.85 -12.93
CA GLN A 317 -19.97 18.27 -13.23
C GLN A 317 -19.87 17.91 -14.71
N TYR A 318 -18.77 18.33 -15.32
CA TYR A 318 -18.38 17.90 -16.67
C TYR A 318 -17.43 16.73 -16.57
N HIS A 319 -17.74 15.62 -17.22
CA HIS A 319 -16.81 14.54 -17.50
C HIS A 319 -16.24 14.69 -18.91
N PHE A 320 -14.97 14.33 -19.09
CA PHE A 320 -14.23 14.44 -20.35
C PHE A 320 -14.85 13.63 -21.52
N TRP A 321 -15.84 12.76 -21.23
CA TRP A 321 -16.62 12.00 -22.19
C TRP A 321 -18.13 12.25 -21.98
N LEU A 322 -18.64 13.34 -22.54
CA LEU A 322 -20.06 13.59 -22.94
C LEU A 322 -21.19 13.39 -21.92
N TRP A 323 -20.95 13.11 -20.61
CA TRP A 323 -22.04 12.96 -19.63
C TRP A 323 -22.00 14.08 -18.59
N ARG A 324 -23.01 14.95 -18.62
CA ARG A 324 -23.23 16.00 -17.62
C ARG A 324 -24.06 15.44 -16.47
N LYS A 325 -23.50 15.38 -15.24
CA LYS A 325 -24.26 15.04 -14.04
C LYS A 325 -24.62 16.30 -13.29
N CYS A 326 -25.90 16.46 -12.96
CA CYS A 326 -26.43 17.59 -12.20
C CYS A 326 -26.90 17.11 -10.83
N TRP A 327 -26.80 17.97 -9.84
CA TRP A 327 -27.19 17.71 -8.46
C TRP A 327 -27.94 18.90 -7.90
N VAL A 328 -28.96 18.64 -7.08
CA VAL A 328 -29.67 19.65 -6.29
C VAL A 328 -29.44 19.38 -4.81
N VAL A 329 -29.18 20.47 -4.06
CA VAL A 329 -29.01 20.43 -2.60
C VAL A 329 -30.24 21.05 -1.98
N ARG A 330 -30.99 20.29 -1.19
CA ARG A 330 -32.23 20.69 -0.52
C ARG A 330 -32.05 20.67 0.98
N LEU A 331 -32.70 21.61 1.70
CA LEU A 331 -32.82 21.51 3.15
C LEU A 331 -33.65 20.28 3.51
N LYS A 332 -33.20 19.56 4.54
CA LYS A 332 -34.01 18.51 5.14
C LYS A 332 -35.08 19.18 5.96
N GLY A 333 -36.35 19.03 5.56
CA GLY A 333 -37.50 19.51 6.30
C GLY A 333 -37.70 18.79 7.62
#